data_1c46a42376d628fa26d4ef8a2a179f7b
#
_entry.id   1c46a42376d628fa26d4ef8a2a179f7b
#
_cell.length_a   1.000
_cell.length_b   1.000
_cell.length_c   1.000
_cell.angle_alpha   90.00
_cell.angle_beta   90.00
_cell.angle_gamma   90.00
#
_symmetry.space_group_name_H-M   'P 1'
#
loop_
_entity.id
_entity.type
_entity.pdbx_description
1 polymer ?
#
loop_
_entity_poly.entity_id
_entity_poly.type
_entity_poly.pdbx_seq_one_letter_code
_entity_poly.pdbx_strand_id
1 'polypeptide(L)'
;AVAQTKATLALMLYAQLNDFAKLQTAEEATGNYSDEDFMRINQFYMETSQNQAIYQGLTLAGKEASLEYMGVYVLQVADDSSFKGVLNIADTVTAVNGKSFDNSADLIKYVQGLKLGSKVKVTYTTDDKEKTATGKIIKIANGKNGIGIGLTDHTEVKSPENVKFKLDGV
;
A
#
# COMPACT_ATOMS: atom_id res chain seq x y z
N ALA A 1 10.81 -4.47 17.75
CA ALA A 1 9.62 -3.61 17.62
C ALA A 1 10.02 -2.18 18.01
N VAL A 2 9.63 -1.19 17.21
CA VAL A 2 9.83 0.22 17.51
C VAL A 2 8.54 0.74 18.11
N ALA A 3 8.60 1.24 19.36
CA ALA A 3 7.45 1.85 20.00
C ALA A 3 7.44 3.35 19.72
N GLN A 4 6.31 3.86 19.26
CA GLN A 4 6.08 5.29 19.06
C GLN A 4 5.05 5.79 20.07
N THR A 5 5.33 6.93 20.69
CA THR A 5 4.41 7.58 21.62
C THR A 5 4.49 9.09 21.51
N LYS A 6 3.39 9.79 21.86
CA LYS A 6 3.38 11.27 21.89
C LYS A 6 4.35 11.76 22.96
N ALA A 7 5.26 12.64 22.56
CA ALA A 7 6.28 13.16 23.45
C ALA A 7 5.67 14.15 24.46
N THR A 8 5.81 13.84 25.74
CA THR A 8 5.62 14.81 26.83
C THR A 8 6.91 15.54 27.12
N LEU A 9 6.87 16.64 27.88
CA LEU A 9 8.08 17.37 28.28
C LEU A 9 9.14 16.46 28.92
N ALA A 10 8.70 15.53 29.76
CA ALA A 10 9.57 14.55 30.41
C ALA A 10 10.21 13.58 29.41
N LEU A 11 9.44 13.11 28.40
CA LEU A 11 9.96 12.24 27.34
C LEU A 11 10.91 12.99 26.40
N MET A 12 10.68 14.29 26.16
CA MET A 12 11.62 15.12 25.39
C MET A 12 12.98 15.25 26.08
N LEU A 13 12.98 15.48 27.39
CA LEU A 13 14.23 15.51 28.18
C LEU A 13 14.91 14.15 28.21
N TYR A 14 14.13 13.07 28.35
CA TYR A 14 14.67 11.70 28.30
C TYR A 14 15.32 11.39 26.94
N ALA A 15 14.70 11.81 25.84
CA ALA A 15 15.22 11.56 24.50
C ALA A 15 16.56 12.29 24.24
N GLN A 16 16.80 13.43 24.88
CA GLN A 16 18.09 14.15 24.78
C GLN A 16 19.24 13.43 25.49
N LEU A 17 18.91 12.55 26.43
CA LEU A 17 19.90 11.81 27.28
C LEU A 17 20.03 10.35 26.80
N ASN A 18 19.28 9.92 25.80
CA ASN A 18 19.24 8.51 25.39
C ASN A 18 19.41 8.37 23.87
N ASP A 19 20.54 7.79 23.47
CA ASP A 19 20.91 7.58 22.04
C ASP A 19 19.94 6.66 21.27
N PHE A 20 19.09 5.91 21.97
CA PHE A 20 18.07 5.04 21.37
C PHE A 20 16.71 5.71 21.18
N ALA A 21 16.55 6.96 21.67
CA ALA A 21 15.32 7.73 21.54
C ALA A 21 15.51 8.85 20.51
N LYS A 22 14.63 8.89 19.50
CA LYS A 22 14.58 9.98 18.50
C LYS A 22 13.31 10.77 18.66
N LEU A 23 13.45 12.08 18.72
CA LEU A 23 12.34 13.02 18.59
C LEU A 23 12.13 13.32 17.12
N GLN A 24 10.90 13.17 16.67
CA GLN A 24 10.46 13.52 15.31
C GLN A 24 9.20 14.35 15.42
N THR A 25 9.00 15.27 14.51
CA THR A 25 7.69 15.93 14.35
C THR A 25 6.67 14.91 13.85
N ALA A 26 5.37 15.19 14.06
CA ALA A 26 4.33 14.34 13.51
C ALA A 26 4.46 14.21 11.97
N GLU A 27 4.80 15.33 11.31
CA GLU A 27 5.01 15.41 9.87
C GLU A 27 6.23 14.58 9.41
N GLU A 28 7.32 14.58 10.16
CA GLU A 28 8.49 13.72 9.88
C GLU A 28 8.21 12.23 10.12
N ALA A 29 7.34 11.92 11.09
CA ALA A 29 7.00 10.53 11.42
C ALA A 29 5.97 9.94 10.45
N THR A 30 4.98 10.72 10.01
CA THR A 30 3.87 10.28 9.15
C THR A 30 4.05 10.72 7.69
N GLY A 31 5.03 11.59 7.39
CA GLY A 31 5.13 12.29 6.11
C GLY A 31 3.93 13.24 5.96
N ASN A 32 3.41 13.34 4.74
CA ASN A 32 2.22 14.16 4.45
C ASN A 32 0.90 13.37 4.61
N TYR A 33 0.93 12.22 5.29
CA TYR A 33 -0.25 11.40 5.52
C TYR A 33 -1.02 11.87 6.77
N SER A 34 -2.34 11.69 6.76
CA SER A 34 -3.11 11.74 7.99
C SER A 34 -2.72 10.59 8.93
N ASP A 35 -2.96 10.73 10.22
CA ASP A 35 -2.71 9.64 11.19
C ASP A 35 -3.44 8.34 10.77
N GLU A 36 -4.68 8.48 10.25
CA GLU A 36 -5.48 7.36 9.80
C GLU A 36 -4.87 6.67 8.57
N ASP A 37 -4.46 7.44 7.56
CA ASP A 37 -3.82 6.90 6.36
C ASP A 37 -2.48 6.24 6.66
N PHE A 38 -1.70 6.86 7.55
CA PHE A 38 -0.44 6.29 8.01
C PHE A 38 -0.65 4.94 8.72
N MET A 39 -1.68 4.84 9.57
CA MET A 39 -2.02 3.58 10.23
C MET A 39 -2.47 2.51 9.22
N ARG A 40 -3.28 2.86 8.23
CA ARG A 40 -3.73 1.94 7.16
C ARG A 40 -2.56 1.41 6.34
N ILE A 41 -1.61 2.28 5.97
CA ILE A 41 -0.40 1.89 5.22
C ILE A 41 0.47 0.94 6.07
N ASN A 42 0.67 1.24 7.35
CA ASN A 42 1.45 0.38 8.24
C ASN A 42 0.78 -0.98 8.44
N GLN A 43 -0.54 -1.00 8.62
CA GLN A 43 -1.30 -2.25 8.71
C GLN A 43 -1.13 -3.09 7.46
N PHE A 44 -1.24 -2.49 6.28
CA PHE A 44 -1.03 -3.18 5.00
C PHE A 44 0.39 -3.79 4.90
N TYR A 45 1.43 -3.04 5.25
CA TYR A 45 2.79 -3.57 5.23
C TYR A 45 3.00 -4.70 6.25
N MET A 46 2.36 -4.61 7.40
CA MET A 46 2.39 -5.69 8.40
C MET A 46 1.70 -6.95 7.86
N GLU A 47 0.52 -6.83 7.30
CA GLU A 47 -0.23 -7.94 6.69
C GLU A 47 0.54 -8.57 5.53
N THR A 48 1.12 -7.75 4.65
CA THR A 48 1.97 -8.23 3.54
C THR A 48 3.18 -9.02 4.07
N SER A 49 3.84 -8.51 5.12
CA SER A 49 4.98 -9.19 5.75
C SER A 49 4.56 -10.52 6.38
N GLN A 50 3.39 -10.56 7.03
CA GLN A 50 2.82 -11.78 7.59
C GLN A 50 2.50 -12.81 6.50
N ASN A 51 1.86 -12.38 5.42
CA ASN A 51 1.55 -13.24 4.27
C ASN A 51 2.81 -13.86 3.67
N GLN A 52 3.87 -13.07 3.49
CA GLN A 52 5.15 -13.56 3.00
C GLN A 52 5.79 -14.56 3.96
N ALA A 53 5.74 -14.30 5.27
CA ALA A 53 6.27 -15.21 6.27
C ALA A 53 5.49 -16.53 6.34
N ILE A 54 4.15 -16.49 6.23
CA ILE A 54 3.30 -17.69 6.14
C ILE A 54 3.67 -18.48 4.88
N TYR A 55 3.73 -17.84 3.73
CA TYR A 55 4.10 -18.47 2.47
C TYR A 55 5.45 -19.19 2.56
N GLN A 56 6.48 -18.51 3.07
CA GLN A 56 7.80 -19.09 3.21
C GLN A 56 7.81 -20.26 4.23
N GLY A 57 7.14 -20.07 5.38
CA GLY A 57 7.05 -21.11 6.41
C GLY A 57 6.36 -22.37 5.91
N LEU A 58 5.25 -22.23 5.18
CA LEU A 58 4.53 -23.37 4.59
C LEU A 58 5.36 -24.07 3.51
N THR A 59 6.01 -23.31 2.64
CA THR A 59 6.88 -23.84 1.59
C THR A 59 8.06 -24.64 2.18
N LEU A 60 8.71 -24.11 3.22
CA LEU A 60 9.79 -24.80 3.93
C LEU A 60 9.29 -26.07 4.64
N ALA A 61 8.05 -26.08 5.12
CA ALA A 61 7.42 -27.24 5.73
C ALA A 61 6.90 -28.28 4.71
N GLY A 62 7.12 -28.05 3.41
CA GLY A 62 6.63 -28.93 2.34
C GLY A 62 5.11 -28.90 2.16
N LYS A 63 4.46 -27.82 2.59
CA LYS A 63 3.02 -27.61 2.47
C LYS A 63 2.68 -26.81 1.21
N GLU A 64 1.49 -27.04 0.67
CA GLU A 64 0.98 -26.24 -0.46
C GLU A 64 0.68 -24.81 -0.03
N ALA A 65 1.30 -23.85 -0.72
CA ALA A 65 1.01 -22.44 -0.55
C ALA A 65 1.33 -21.68 -1.84
N SER A 66 0.56 -20.62 -2.13
CA SER A 66 0.83 -19.69 -3.21
C SER A 66 0.61 -18.25 -2.74
N LEU A 67 1.31 -17.32 -3.36
CA LEU A 67 1.01 -15.89 -3.25
C LEU A 67 0.17 -15.49 -4.47
N GLU A 68 -1.05 -15.06 -4.23
CA GLU A 68 -1.92 -14.52 -5.27
C GLU A 68 -1.80 -13.01 -5.34
N TYR A 69 -1.67 -12.50 -6.54
CA TYR A 69 -1.68 -11.06 -6.81
C TYR A 69 -3.12 -10.56 -6.88
N MET A 70 -3.49 -9.69 -5.96
CA MET A 70 -4.84 -9.12 -5.85
C MET A 70 -4.99 -7.81 -6.64
N GLY A 71 -3.88 -7.19 -7.01
CA GLY A 71 -3.84 -5.90 -7.68
C GLY A 71 -2.75 -5.00 -7.11
N VAL A 72 -2.92 -3.69 -7.24
CA VAL A 72 -2.03 -2.71 -6.62
C VAL A 72 -2.75 -1.95 -5.52
N TYR A 73 -2.11 -1.88 -4.37
CA TYR A 73 -2.57 -1.11 -3.22
C TYR A 73 -2.21 0.37 -3.42
N VAL A 74 -3.18 1.25 -3.22
CA VAL A 74 -3.00 2.69 -3.36
C VAL A 74 -2.38 3.26 -2.10
N LEU A 75 -1.18 3.82 -2.22
CA LEU A 75 -0.45 4.48 -1.12
C LEU A 75 -0.64 5.99 -1.14
N GLN A 76 -0.86 6.57 -2.31
CA GLN A 76 -0.99 8.02 -2.49
C GLN A 76 -1.76 8.32 -3.76
N VAL A 77 -2.50 9.41 -3.78
CA VAL A 77 -3.10 9.98 -4.99
C VAL A 77 -2.62 11.41 -5.15
N ALA A 78 -1.96 11.70 -6.28
CA ALA A 78 -1.43 13.02 -6.59
C ALA A 78 -2.56 14.06 -6.73
N ASP A 79 -2.29 15.31 -6.37
CA ASP A 79 -3.29 16.37 -6.38
C ASP A 79 -3.81 16.69 -7.79
N ASP A 80 -2.98 16.52 -8.80
CA ASP A 80 -3.32 16.71 -10.22
C ASP A 80 -3.93 15.47 -10.88
N SER A 81 -4.07 14.37 -10.14
CA SER A 81 -4.71 13.15 -10.62
C SER A 81 -6.22 13.33 -10.78
N SER A 82 -6.76 12.85 -11.90
CA SER A 82 -8.22 12.77 -12.10
C SER A 82 -8.91 11.80 -11.12
N PHE A 83 -8.14 11.02 -10.38
CA PHE A 83 -8.63 10.09 -9.38
C PHE A 83 -8.56 10.65 -7.95
N LYS A 84 -8.11 11.92 -7.78
CA LYS A 84 -8.14 12.60 -6.48
C LYS A 84 -9.56 12.72 -5.96
N GLY A 85 -9.80 12.27 -4.73
CA GLY A 85 -11.13 12.23 -4.12
C GLY A 85 -12.04 11.11 -4.64
N VAL A 86 -11.52 10.23 -5.50
CA VAL A 86 -12.23 9.04 -6.02
C VAL A 86 -11.55 7.77 -5.53
N LEU A 87 -10.24 7.66 -5.73
CA LEU A 87 -9.42 6.63 -5.11
C LEU A 87 -8.91 7.15 -3.76
N ASN A 88 -8.94 6.29 -2.77
CA ASN A 88 -8.43 6.56 -1.44
C ASN A 88 -7.19 5.70 -1.17
N ILE A 89 -6.41 6.11 -0.18
CA ILE A 89 -5.38 5.25 0.40
C ILE A 89 -6.08 3.99 0.94
N ALA A 90 -5.46 2.85 0.77
CA ALA A 90 -5.99 1.53 1.07
C ALA A 90 -6.96 0.92 0.04
N ASP A 91 -7.34 1.62 -1.03
CA ASP A 91 -8.02 0.98 -2.15
C ASP A 91 -7.06 0.05 -2.91
N THR A 92 -7.59 -1.03 -3.49
CA THR A 92 -6.82 -1.92 -4.35
C THR A 92 -7.31 -1.83 -5.78
N VAL A 93 -6.46 -1.37 -6.69
CA VAL A 93 -6.75 -1.35 -8.13
C VAL A 93 -6.53 -2.73 -8.71
N THR A 94 -7.58 -3.33 -9.24
CA THR A 94 -7.61 -4.70 -9.76
C THR A 94 -7.50 -4.77 -11.28
N ALA A 95 -7.96 -3.72 -12.00
CA ALA A 95 -7.86 -3.67 -13.46
C ALA A 95 -7.80 -2.24 -14.00
N VAL A 96 -7.19 -2.10 -15.16
CA VAL A 96 -7.16 -0.84 -15.95
C VAL A 96 -7.67 -1.11 -17.35
N ASN A 97 -8.67 -0.36 -17.79
CA ASN A 97 -9.38 -0.55 -19.07
C ASN A 97 -9.91 -1.99 -19.26
N GLY A 98 -10.34 -2.64 -18.17
CA GLY A 98 -10.83 -4.01 -18.16
C GLY A 98 -9.75 -5.09 -18.27
N LYS A 99 -8.46 -4.70 -18.22
CA LYS A 99 -7.32 -5.61 -18.21
C LYS A 99 -6.78 -5.75 -16.79
N SER A 100 -6.71 -6.96 -16.28
CA SER A 100 -5.99 -7.33 -15.05
C SER A 100 -4.51 -7.63 -15.37
N PHE A 101 -3.69 -7.63 -14.34
CA PHE A 101 -2.24 -7.81 -14.43
C PHE A 101 -1.79 -8.78 -13.34
N ASP A 102 -0.63 -9.38 -13.52
CA ASP A 102 -0.06 -10.34 -12.56
C ASP A 102 0.96 -9.68 -11.61
N ASN A 103 1.29 -8.41 -11.86
CA ASN A 103 2.22 -7.62 -11.03
C ASN A 103 2.08 -6.12 -11.36
N SER A 104 2.58 -5.27 -10.47
CA SER A 104 2.55 -3.81 -10.66
C SER A 104 3.41 -3.33 -11.83
N ALA A 105 4.52 -4.02 -12.16
CA ALA A 105 5.41 -3.61 -13.24
C ALA A 105 4.70 -3.66 -14.60
N ASP A 106 3.91 -4.70 -14.86
CA ASP A 106 3.14 -4.85 -16.09
C ASP A 106 2.00 -3.82 -16.17
N LEU A 107 1.32 -3.55 -15.04
CA LEU A 107 0.32 -2.49 -14.95
C LEU A 107 0.94 -1.12 -15.26
N ILE A 108 2.07 -0.80 -14.64
CA ILE A 108 2.80 0.46 -14.86
C ILE A 108 3.21 0.59 -16.31
N LYS A 109 3.79 -0.45 -16.91
CA LYS A 109 4.21 -0.48 -18.31
C LYS A 109 3.01 -0.25 -19.25
N TYR A 110 1.88 -0.89 -18.98
CA TYR A 110 0.66 -0.70 -19.75
C TYR A 110 0.18 0.75 -19.68
N VAL A 111 0.05 1.31 -18.47
CA VAL A 111 -0.43 2.68 -18.25
C VAL A 111 0.51 3.71 -18.89
N GLN A 112 1.83 3.51 -18.79
CA GLN A 112 2.83 4.38 -19.43
C GLN A 112 2.75 4.37 -20.95
N GLY A 113 2.28 3.29 -21.56
CA GLY A 113 2.05 3.17 -23.00
C GLY A 113 0.78 3.88 -23.50
N LEU A 114 -0.12 4.30 -22.59
CA LEU A 114 -1.34 5.01 -22.97
C LEU A 114 -1.03 6.47 -23.36
N LYS A 115 -1.84 7.01 -24.27
CA LYS A 115 -1.67 8.39 -24.75
C LYS A 115 -2.01 9.39 -23.66
N LEU A 116 -1.15 10.41 -23.48
CA LEU A 116 -1.41 11.54 -22.60
C LEU A 116 -2.79 12.17 -22.88
N GLY A 117 -3.57 12.44 -21.84
CA GLY A 117 -4.90 13.01 -21.91
C GLY A 117 -6.00 12.04 -22.32
N SER A 118 -5.66 10.80 -22.71
CA SER A 118 -6.69 9.78 -23.03
C SER A 118 -7.46 9.36 -21.78
N LYS A 119 -8.72 8.98 -21.99
CA LYS A 119 -9.55 8.41 -20.92
C LYS A 119 -9.02 7.05 -20.52
N VAL A 120 -9.04 6.78 -19.23
CA VAL A 120 -8.66 5.50 -18.62
C VAL A 120 -9.71 5.10 -17.60
N LYS A 121 -10.19 3.86 -17.67
CA LYS A 121 -11.12 3.28 -16.71
C LYS A 121 -10.32 2.43 -15.71
N VAL A 122 -10.51 2.68 -14.43
CA VAL A 122 -9.88 1.93 -13.35
C VAL A 122 -10.97 1.15 -12.61
N THR A 123 -10.75 -0.14 -12.41
CA THR A 123 -11.54 -0.99 -11.51
C THR A 123 -10.76 -1.15 -10.22
N TYR A 124 -11.42 -0.97 -9.09
CA TYR A 124 -10.80 -1.03 -7.77
C TYR A 124 -11.77 -1.53 -6.71
N THR A 125 -11.24 -2.01 -5.60
CA THR A 125 -12.02 -2.42 -4.43
C THR A 125 -11.79 -1.45 -3.28
N THR A 126 -12.87 -1.09 -2.61
CA THR A 126 -12.93 -0.32 -1.36
C THR A 126 -13.83 -1.09 -0.41
N ASP A 127 -13.34 -1.44 0.79
CA ASP A 127 -14.11 -2.21 1.78
C ASP A 127 -14.79 -3.44 1.16
N ASP A 128 -14.02 -4.25 0.44
CA ASP A 128 -14.45 -5.46 -0.28
C ASP A 128 -15.52 -5.24 -1.36
N LYS A 129 -15.77 -3.99 -1.75
CA LYS A 129 -16.73 -3.65 -2.81
C LYS A 129 -16.02 -3.19 -4.07
N GLU A 130 -16.28 -3.88 -5.17
CA GLU A 130 -15.77 -3.48 -6.47
C GLU A 130 -16.48 -2.22 -6.98
N LYS A 131 -15.68 -1.27 -7.44
CA LYS A 131 -16.09 0.00 -8.04
C LYS A 131 -15.30 0.27 -9.30
N THR A 132 -15.81 1.18 -10.11
CA THR A 132 -15.10 1.66 -11.31
C THR A 132 -15.10 3.18 -11.33
N ALA A 133 -13.99 3.74 -11.80
CA ALA A 133 -13.86 5.17 -12.03
C ALA A 133 -13.21 5.42 -13.39
N THR A 134 -13.51 6.58 -13.97
CA THR A 134 -12.91 7.00 -15.24
C THR A 134 -12.17 8.32 -15.01
N GLY A 135 -10.92 8.36 -15.42
CA GLY A 135 -10.06 9.52 -15.34
C GLY A 135 -9.30 9.75 -16.64
N LYS A 136 -8.19 10.46 -16.56
CA LYS A 136 -7.31 10.75 -17.68
C LYS A 136 -5.87 10.38 -17.35
N ILE A 137 -5.13 10.03 -18.40
CA ILE A 137 -3.68 9.86 -18.31
C ILE A 137 -3.05 11.24 -18.20
N ILE A 138 -2.19 11.41 -17.19
CA ILE A 138 -1.45 12.63 -16.91
C ILE A 138 0.06 12.40 -17.01
N LYS A 139 0.84 13.46 -17.00
CA LYS A 139 2.30 13.40 -16.77
C LYS A 139 2.55 13.32 -15.27
N ILE A 140 3.21 12.27 -14.83
CA ILE A 140 3.63 12.12 -13.42
C ILE A 140 5.03 12.74 -13.20
N ALA A 141 5.44 12.90 -11.94
CA ALA A 141 6.65 13.62 -11.54
C ALA A 141 7.94 13.20 -12.26
N ASN A 142 8.05 11.93 -12.66
CA ASN A 142 9.20 11.41 -13.41
C ASN A 142 9.12 11.66 -14.93
N GLY A 143 8.15 12.45 -15.41
CA GLY A 143 7.94 12.78 -16.81
C GLY A 143 7.31 11.69 -17.67
N LYS A 144 6.92 10.56 -17.08
CA LYS A 144 6.20 9.46 -17.77
C LYS A 144 4.69 9.68 -17.70
N ASN A 145 3.97 8.94 -18.54
CA ASN A 145 2.51 8.92 -18.49
C ASN A 145 2.04 8.03 -17.31
N GLY A 146 0.99 8.44 -16.64
CA GLY A 146 0.45 7.71 -15.50
C GLY A 146 -0.93 8.17 -15.10
N ILE A 147 -1.49 7.57 -14.08
CA ILE A 147 -2.78 7.96 -13.48
C ILE A 147 -2.62 8.78 -12.19
N GLY A 148 -1.38 9.03 -11.78
CA GLY A 148 -1.08 9.86 -10.60
C GLY A 148 -1.38 9.17 -9.28
N ILE A 149 -1.05 7.88 -9.14
CA ILE A 149 -1.10 7.16 -7.87
C ILE A 149 0.28 6.62 -7.48
N GLY A 150 0.59 6.68 -6.19
CA GLY A 150 1.64 5.88 -5.56
C GLY A 150 1.06 4.51 -5.22
N LEU A 151 1.79 3.45 -5.54
CA LEU A 151 1.27 2.09 -5.43
C LEU A 151 2.33 1.08 -5.00
N THR A 152 1.86 -0.05 -4.48
CA THR A 152 2.67 -1.26 -4.25
C THR A 152 1.83 -2.50 -4.58
N ASP A 153 2.49 -3.67 -4.73
CA ASP A 153 1.77 -4.93 -4.97
C ASP A 153 0.92 -5.30 -3.76
N HIS A 154 -0.33 -5.68 -4.02
CA HIS A 154 -1.19 -6.32 -3.04
C HIS A 154 -1.21 -7.83 -3.32
N THR A 155 -0.66 -8.61 -2.40
CA THR A 155 -0.59 -10.06 -2.49
C THR A 155 -1.18 -10.71 -1.25
N GLU A 156 -1.91 -11.80 -1.44
CA GLU A 156 -2.44 -12.63 -0.37
C GLU A 156 -1.88 -14.05 -0.45
N VAL A 157 -1.67 -14.67 0.71
CA VAL A 157 -1.30 -16.09 0.75
C VAL A 157 -2.55 -16.95 0.62
N LYS A 158 -2.50 -17.93 -0.28
CA LYS A 158 -3.49 -19.00 -0.34
C LYS A 158 -2.86 -20.33 0.02
N SER A 159 -3.51 -21.03 0.94
CA SER A 159 -3.10 -22.36 1.38
C SER A 159 -4.34 -23.12 1.88
N PRO A 160 -4.41 -24.46 1.69
CA PRO A 160 -5.40 -25.29 2.34
C PRO A 160 -5.24 -25.32 3.88
N GLU A 161 -4.05 -24.94 4.38
CA GLU A 161 -3.76 -24.85 5.82
C GLU A 161 -4.26 -23.50 6.37
N ASN A 162 -5.06 -23.58 7.44
CA ASN A 162 -5.57 -22.39 8.12
C ASN A 162 -4.53 -21.88 9.12
N VAL A 163 -3.51 -21.17 8.62
CA VAL A 163 -2.45 -20.60 9.43
C VAL A 163 -2.84 -19.19 9.88
N LYS A 164 -2.80 -18.99 11.19
CA LYS A 164 -3.02 -17.65 11.80
C LYS A 164 -1.80 -17.27 12.62
N PHE A 165 -1.37 -16.02 12.47
CA PHE A 165 -0.42 -15.45 13.41
C PHE A 165 -1.12 -15.25 14.77
N LYS A 166 -0.56 -15.84 15.79
CA LYS A 166 -0.91 -15.57 17.17
C LYS A 166 0.19 -14.69 17.74
N LEU A 167 -0.10 -13.42 17.93
CA LEU A 167 0.75 -12.55 18.73
C LEU A 167 0.47 -12.93 20.18
N ASP A 168 1.31 -13.77 20.77
CA ASP A 168 1.33 -13.95 22.21
C ASP A 168 1.83 -12.62 22.78
N GLY A 169 0.96 -11.94 23.51
CA GLY A 169 1.19 -10.59 23.98
C GLY A 169 2.50 -10.49 24.78
N VAL A 170 3.25 -9.45 24.48
CA VAL A 170 4.29 -8.88 25.33
C VAL A 170 3.64 -7.83 26.23
#